data_9c697a815d53140514ce9f19be983d64
#
_entry.id   9c697a815d53140514ce9f19be983d64
#
_cell.length_a   1.000
_cell.length_b   1.000
_cell.length_c   1.000
_cell.angle_alpha   90.00
_cell.angle_beta   90.00
_cell.angle_gamma   90.00
#
_symmetry.space_group_name_H-M   'P 1'
#
loop_
_entity.id
_entity.type
_entity.pdbx_description
1 polymer ?
#
loop_
_entity_poly.entity_id
_entity_poly.type
_entity_poly.pdbx_seq_one_letter_code
_entity_poly.pdbx_strand_id
1 'polypeptide(L)'
;MKIKFILRVFVMMWLSMSIVLTGCSNPSEGGSYMQISMNEAVEMMETEKDYIILDVRTIEEYEEGHIPGAICVPNETIGENVIEELPDKGQVILVYCRSGNRSKQAATKLAEQGYTNIYEFGGIIDWTGEIVSDKK
;
A
#
# COMPACT_ATOMS: atom_id res chain seq x y z
N MET A 1 38.81 50.17 26.24
CA MET A 1 37.42 50.00 26.73
C MET A 1 36.34 49.87 25.61
N LYS A 2 36.64 50.20 24.38
CA LYS A 2 35.65 50.17 23.28
C LYS A 2 35.52 48.81 22.60
N ILE A 3 36.50 47.95 22.72
CA ILE A 3 36.49 46.59 22.04
C ILE A 3 35.60 45.60 22.77
N LYS A 4 35.44 45.70 24.08
CA LYS A 4 34.60 44.78 24.86
C LYS A 4 33.10 45.03 24.68
N PHE A 5 32.70 46.18 24.18
CA PHE A 5 31.30 46.51 23.96
C PHE A 5 30.81 45.98 22.61
N ILE A 6 31.66 45.94 21.60
CA ILE A 6 31.34 45.47 20.27
C ILE A 6 31.17 43.95 20.26
N LEU A 7 31.94 43.22 21.07
CA LEU A 7 31.85 41.78 21.18
C LEU A 7 30.54 41.28 21.84
N ARG A 8 29.95 42.11 22.72
CA ARG A 8 28.69 41.79 23.38
C ARG A 8 27.46 41.98 22.47
N VAL A 9 27.56 42.89 21.51
CA VAL A 9 26.46 43.13 20.56
C VAL A 9 26.40 42.03 19.50
N PHE A 10 27.56 41.46 19.10
CA PHE A 10 27.60 40.36 18.13
C PHE A 10 27.13 39.02 18.69
N VAL A 11 27.22 38.79 19.99
CA VAL A 11 26.76 37.53 20.61
C VAL A 11 25.24 37.51 20.80
N MET A 12 24.58 38.67 20.88
CA MET A 12 23.12 38.74 21.02
C MET A 12 22.35 38.68 19.70
N MET A 13 23.03 38.76 18.55
CA MET A 13 22.37 38.75 17.23
C MET A 13 22.32 37.37 16.57
N TRP A 14 22.85 36.32 17.24
CA TRP A 14 22.83 34.96 16.73
C TRP A 14 21.81 34.03 17.44
N LEU A 15 20.98 34.58 18.34
CA LEU A 15 20.06 33.78 19.15
C LEU A 15 18.59 33.89 18.74
N SER A 16 18.30 34.43 17.56
CA SER A 16 16.90 34.62 17.15
C SER A 16 16.59 34.17 15.74
N MET A 17 17.09 32.98 15.32
CA MET A 17 16.59 32.36 14.08
C MET A 17 16.58 30.85 14.18
N SER A 18 15.89 30.35 15.20
CA SER A 18 15.40 29.00 15.21
C SER A 18 13.89 29.05 14.94
N ILE A 19 13.51 29.32 13.69
CA ILE A 19 12.19 28.98 13.23
C ILE A 19 12.22 27.47 13.01
N VAL A 20 11.86 26.75 14.04
CA VAL A 20 11.43 25.37 13.92
C VAL A 20 10.11 25.40 13.15
N LEU A 21 10.17 25.21 11.85
CA LEU A 21 9.02 24.72 11.09
C LEU A 21 8.77 23.29 11.55
N THR A 22 8.05 23.17 12.66
CA THR A 22 7.35 21.94 12.97
C THR A 22 6.28 21.80 11.90
N GLY A 23 6.63 21.16 10.78
CA GLY A 23 5.67 20.58 9.90
C GLY A 23 4.90 19.55 10.73
N CYS A 24 3.70 19.87 11.16
CA CYS A 24 2.73 18.91 11.62
C CYS A 24 2.38 18.02 10.42
N SER A 25 3.20 17.02 10.15
CA SER A 25 2.72 15.81 9.53
C SER A 25 1.88 15.14 10.61
N ASN A 26 0.58 15.31 10.55
CA ASN A 26 -0.29 14.38 11.22
C ASN A 26 0.06 12.98 10.68
N PRO A 27 0.55 12.06 11.49
CA PRO A 27 0.43 10.67 11.14
C PRO A 27 -1.08 10.39 11.25
N SER A 28 -1.75 10.33 10.11
CA SER A 28 -2.96 9.53 10.04
C SER A 28 -2.49 8.12 10.36
N GLU A 29 -2.74 7.66 11.57
CA GLU A 29 -2.62 6.27 11.99
C GLU A 29 -3.72 5.43 11.32
N GLY A 30 -3.73 5.44 10.02
CA GLY A 30 -4.42 4.51 9.17
C GLY A 30 -3.37 4.05 8.19
N GLY A 31 -3.07 2.76 8.15
CA GLY A 31 -2.17 2.18 7.18
C GLY A 31 -2.51 2.70 5.79
N SER A 32 -1.53 2.86 4.95
CA SER A 32 -1.71 3.29 3.57
C SER A 32 -1.33 2.18 2.60
N TYR A 33 -1.96 2.17 1.44
CA TYR A 33 -1.58 1.32 0.33
C TYR A 33 -1.10 2.17 -0.85
N MET A 34 -0.38 1.57 -1.79
CA MET A 34 0.03 2.24 -3.01
C MET A 34 -0.85 1.81 -4.19
N GLN A 35 -1.26 2.79 -4.99
CA GLN A 35 -1.88 2.52 -6.29
C GLN A 35 -0.77 2.49 -7.34
N ILE A 36 -0.74 1.40 -8.11
CA ILE A 36 0.20 1.20 -9.20
C ILE A 36 -0.55 0.88 -10.50
N SER A 37 0.11 1.08 -11.61
CA SER A 37 -0.42 0.68 -12.91
C SER A 37 -0.32 -0.84 -13.10
N MET A 38 -1.08 -1.35 -14.06
CA MET A 38 -1.02 -2.76 -14.48
C MET A 38 0.40 -3.16 -14.91
N ASN A 39 1.11 -2.29 -15.62
CA ASN A 39 2.47 -2.55 -16.07
C ASN A 39 3.45 -2.63 -14.90
N GLU A 40 3.33 -1.75 -13.92
CA GLU A 40 4.14 -1.80 -12.69
C GLU A 40 3.87 -3.08 -11.89
N ALA A 41 2.61 -3.53 -11.84
CA ALA A 41 2.27 -4.80 -11.20
C ALA A 41 2.93 -5.99 -11.90
N VAL A 42 2.91 -6.03 -13.23
CA VAL A 42 3.60 -7.06 -14.03
C VAL A 42 5.10 -7.03 -13.76
N GLU A 43 5.73 -5.86 -13.77
CA GLU A 43 7.16 -5.71 -13.46
C GLU A 43 7.48 -6.21 -12.04
N MET A 44 6.64 -5.91 -11.06
CA MET A 44 6.81 -6.45 -9.71
C MET A 44 6.70 -7.97 -9.67
N MET A 45 5.75 -8.58 -10.41
CA MET A 45 5.62 -10.03 -10.51
C MET A 45 6.85 -10.70 -11.14
N GLU A 46 7.58 -9.99 -12.00
CA GLU A 46 8.80 -10.49 -12.62
C GLU A 46 10.05 -10.32 -11.75
N THR A 47 10.10 -9.27 -10.95
CA THR A 47 11.29 -8.87 -10.18
C THR A 47 11.26 -9.30 -8.71
N GLU A 48 10.07 -9.31 -8.09
CA GLU A 48 9.89 -9.74 -6.71
C GLU A 48 9.85 -11.28 -6.62
N LYS A 49 10.50 -11.82 -5.59
CA LYS A 49 10.56 -13.27 -5.39
C LYS A 49 9.49 -13.81 -4.46
N ASP A 50 8.97 -12.93 -3.60
CA ASP A 50 8.07 -13.29 -2.53
C ASP A 50 6.93 -12.28 -2.47
N TYR A 51 5.89 -12.53 -3.25
CA TYR A 51 4.68 -11.71 -3.31
C TYR A 51 3.43 -12.59 -3.39
N ILE A 52 2.31 -12.01 -3.02
CA ILE A 52 0.98 -12.61 -3.16
C ILE A 52 0.18 -11.77 -4.14
N ILE A 53 -0.46 -12.43 -5.11
CA ILE A 53 -1.51 -11.82 -5.94
C ILE A 53 -2.84 -12.12 -5.27
N LEU A 54 -3.55 -11.08 -4.86
CA LEU A 54 -4.79 -11.17 -4.11
C LEU A 54 -5.99 -10.75 -4.96
N ASP A 55 -6.81 -11.72 -5.32
CA ASP A 55 -8.11 -11.48 -5.93
C ASP A 55 -9.17 -11.26 -4.86
N VAL A 56 -9.77 -10.08 -4.84
CA VAL A 56 -10.80 -9.73 -3.84
C VAL A 56 -12.21 -9.71 -4.41
N ARG A 57 -12.40 -10.41 -5.54
CA ARG A 57 -13.72 -10.68 -6.11
C ARG A 57 -14.44 -11.78 -5.34
N THR A 58 -15.61 -12.20 -5.81
CA THR A 58 -16.27 -13.38 -5.24
C THR A 58 -15.56 -14.67 -5.65
N ILE A 59 -15.83 -15.76 -4.92
CA ILE A 59 -15.27 -17.08 -5.23
C ILE A 59 -15.73 -17.52 -6.63
N GLU A 60 -16.98 -17.27 -7.00
CA GLU A 60 -17.53 -17.63 -8.31
C GLU A 60 -16.81 -16.89 -9.44
N GLU A 61 -16.55 -15.58 -9.28
CA GLU A 61 -15.79 -14.79 -10.27
C GLU A 61 -14.35 -15.32 -10.40
N TYR A 62 -13.72 -15.68 -9.30
CA TYR A 62 -12.37 -16.25 -9.28
C TYR A 62 -12.31 -17.60 -10.01
N GLU A 63 -13.25 -18.52 -9.72
CA GLU A 63 -13.34 -19.82 -10.37
C GLU A 63 -13.57 -19.73 -11.88
N GLU A 64 -14.31 -18.71 -12.34
CA GLU A 64 -14.54 -18.44 -13.76
C GLU A 64 -13.28 -18.05 -14.51
N GLY A 65 -12.38 -17.33 -13.84
CA GLY A 65 -11.11 -16.94 -14.40
C GLY A 65 -10.37 -15.95 -13.51
N HIS A 66 -9.10 -16.21 -13.24
CA HIS A 66 -8.24 -15.40 -12.40
C HIS A 66 -6.82 -15.31 -12.95
N ILE A 67 -6.04 -14.37 -12.44
CA ILE A 67 -4.61 -14.24 -12.78
C ILE A 67 -3.86 -15.45 -12.21
N PRO A 68 -3.00 -16.13 -13.01
CA PRO A 68 -2.26 -17.30 -12.55
C PRO A 68 -1.50 -17.04 -11.24
N GLY A 69 -1.64 -17.96 -10.28
CA GLY A 69 -1.00 -17.84 -8.96
C GLY A 69 -1.73 -16.93 -7.96
N ALA A 70 -2.83 -16.29 -8.35
CA ALA A 70 -3.64 -15.51 -7.43
C ALA A 70 -4.36 -16.40 -6.41
N ILE A 71 -4.53 -15.89 -5.20
CA ILE A 71 -5.42 -16.45 -4.18
C ILE A 71 -6.65 -15.56 -4.05
N CYS A 72 -7.77 -16.15 -3.65
CA CYS A 72 -9.04 -15.43 -3.51
C CYS A 72 -9.40 -15.21 -2.04
N VAL A 73 -9.52 -13.93 -1.67
CA VAL A 73 -10.10 -13.50 -0.38
C VAL A 73 -11.12 -12.41 -0.69
N PRO A 74 -12.42 -12.71 -0.74
CA PRO A 74 -13.44 -11.74 -1.10
C PRO A 74 -13.41 -10.49 -0.22
N ASN A 75 -13.53 -9.31 -0.85
CA ASN A 75 -13.51 -8.02 -0.16
C ASN A 75 -14.46 -7.95 1.06
N GLU A 76 -15.60 -8.62 0.96
CA GLU A 76 -16.63 -8.65 2.00
C GLU A 76 -16.18 -9.41 3.25
N THR A 77 -15.20 -10.31 3.12
CA THR A 77 -14.65 -11.11 4.23
C THR A 77 -13.45 -10.45 4.89
N ILE A 78 -12.84 -9.45 4.25
CA ILE A 78 -11.74 -8.67 4.81
C ILE A 78 -12.33 -7.67 5.82
N GLY A 79 -11.96 -7.82 7.07
CA GLY A 79 -12.48 -7.00 8.16
C GLY A 79 -11.68 -7.16 9.44
N GLU A 80 -12.35 -7.47 10.54
CA GLU A 80 -11.74 -7.57 11.87
C GLU A 80 -11.01 -8.90 12.12
N ASN A 81 -11.32 -9.93 11.34
CA ASN A 81 -10.75 -11.26 11.50
C ASN A 81 -9.36 -11.39 10.89
N VAL A 82 -8.57 -12.29 11.45
CA VAL A 82 -7.29 -12.70 10.85
C VAL A 82 -7.57 -13.38 9.51
N ILE A 83 -6.78 -13.02 8.50
CA ILE A 83 -6.82 -13.65 7.19
C ILE A 83 -5.76 -14.74 7.19
N GLU A 84 -6.20 -16.00 7.25
CA GLU A 84 -5.29 -17.16 7.36
C GLU A 84 -4.36 -17.28 6.15
N GLU A 85 -4.82 -16.86 4.98
CA GLU A 85 -4.07 -16.85 3.72
C GLU A 85 -2.97 -15.79 3.69
N LEU A 86 -3.02 -14.81 4.61
CA LEU A 86 -2.09 -13.68 4.69
C LEU A 86 -1.46 -13.59 6.09
N PRO A 87 -0.67 -14.58 6.52
CA PRO A 87 -0.13 -14.60 7.88
C PRO A 87 0.95 -13.55 8.15
N ASP A 88 1.65 -13.10 7.12
CA ASP A 88 2.73 -12.12 7.21
C ASP A 88 2.24 -10.71 6.86
N LYS A 89 2.25 -9.81 7.85
CA LYS A 89 1.87 -8.41 7.68
C LYS A 89 2.86 -7.59 6.83
N GLY A 90 4.09 -8.07 6.69
CA GLY A 90 5.13 -7.47 5.85
C GLY A 90 5.18 -8.00 4.42
N GLN A 91 4.37 -9.00 4.08
CA GLN A 91 4.30 -9.59 2.76
C GLN A 91 3.93 -8.56 1.69
N VAL A 92 4.59 -8.63 0.54
CA VAL A 92 4.17 -7.87 -0.64
C VAL A 92 2.86 -8.45 -1.17
N ILE A 93 1.83 -7.63 -1.23
CA ILE A 93 0.48 -8.02 -1.66
C ILE A 93 0.06 -7.16 -2.85
N LEU A 94 -0.14 -7.79 -3.99
CA LEU A 94 -0.65 -7.20 -5.21
C LEU A 94 -2.16 -7.46 -5.28
N VAL A 95 -2.97 -6.41 -5.10
CA VAL A 95 -4.43 -6.52 -4.93
C VAL A 95 -5.15 -6.11 -6.19
N TYR A 96 -6.08 -6.93 -6.67
CA TYR A 96 -6.97 -6.58 -7.76
C TYR A 96 -8.41 -7.05 -7.54
N CYS A 97 -9.34 -6.47 -8.28
CA CYS A 97 -10.71 -6.98 -8.39
C CYS A 97 -11.18 -7.01 -9.84
N ARG A 98 -12.45 -6.76 -10.12
CA ARG A 98 -12.95 -6.67 -11.50
C ARG A 98 -12.56 -5.38 -12.18
N SER A 99 -12.81 -4.21 -11.54
CA SER A 99 -12.69 -2.86 -12.11
C SER A 99 -11.96 -1.84 -11.22
N GLY A 100 -11.42 -2.27 -10.06
CA GLY A 100 -10.65 -1.43 -9.15
C GLY A 100 -11.41 -0.91 -7.92
N ASN A 101 -12.75 -0.99 -7.85
CA ASN A 101 -13.50 -0.44 -6.71
C ASN A 101 -13.35 -1.29 -5.44
N ARG A 102 -13.55 -2.60 -5.53
CA ARG A 102 -13.42 -3.53 -4.40
C ARG A 102 -11.97 -3.66 -3.95
N SER A 103 -11.01 -3.62 -4.88
CA SER A 103 -9.58 -3.71 -4.57
C SER A 103 -9.09 -2.52 -3.74
N LYS A 104 -9.58 -1.31 -4.01
CA LYS A 104 -9.28 -0.12 -3.19
C LYS A 104 -9.86 -0.22 -1.78
N GLN A 105 -11.09 -0.72 -1.65
CA GLN A 105 -11.71 -0.97 -0.35
C GLN A 105 -10.94 -2.04 0.44
N ALA A 106 -10.59 -3.14 -0.22
CA ALA A 106 -9.82 -4.23 0.37
C ALA A 106 -8.42 -3.76 0.81
N ALA A 107 -7.73 -2.98 -0.03
CA ALA A 107 -6.42 -2.42 0.29
C ALA A 107 -6.47 -1.50 1.52
N THR A 108 -7.52 -0.67 1.64
CA THR A 108 -7.75 0.16 2.83
C THR A 108 -7.92 -0.70 4.08
N LYS A 109 -8.80 -1.72 4.03
CA LYS A 109 -9.04 -2.63 5.15
C LYS A 109 -7.78 -3.40 5.57
N LEU A 110 -6.99 -3.86 4.60
CA LEU A 110 -5.70 -4.54 4.85
C LEU A 110 -4.73 -3.60 5.56
N ALA A 111 -4.63 -2.35 5.09
CA ALA A 111 -3.77 -1.35 5.71
C ALA A 111 -4.20 -1.05 7.15
N GLU A 112 -5.49 -0.94 7.43
CA GLU A 112 -6.05 -0.78 8.78
C GLU A 112 -5.77 -2.00 9.68
N GLN A 113 -5.65 -3.19 9.10
CA GLN A 113 -5.25 -4.40 9.81
C GLN A 113 -3.72 -4.52 10.03
N GLY A 114 -2.92 -3.56 9.56
CA GLY A 114 -1.49 -3.50 9.78
C GLY A 114 -0.63 -4.16 8.71
N TYR A 115 -1.18 -4.51 7.54
CA TYR A 115 -0.38 -4.88 6.38
C TYR A 115 0.35 -3.65 5.83
N THR A 116 1.64 -3.78 5.52
CA THR A 116 2.51 -2.63 5.22
C THR A 116 2.93 -2.50 3.76
N ASN A 117 2.84 -3.58 2.97
CA ASN A 117 3.30 -3.62 1.59
C ASN A 117 2.16 -3.99 0.64
N ILE A 118 1.18 -3.10 0.50
CA ILE A 118 -0.03 -3.31 -0.29
C ILE A 118 0.03 -2.47 -1.55
N TYR A 119 -0.13 -3.11 -2.71
CA TYR A 119 -0.11 -2.50 -4.04
C TYR A 119 -1.42 -2.83 -4.76
N GLU A 120 -2.27 -1.83 -4.94
CA GLU A 120 -3.54 -1.97 -5.66
C GLU A 120 -3.31 -1.63 -7.13
N PHE A 121 -3.67 -2.54 -8.05
CA PHE A 121 -3.38 -2.38 -9.47
C PHE A 121 -4.60 -2.45 -10.40
N GLY A 122 -5.80 -2.25 -9.86
CA GLY A 122 -7.01 -2.06 -10.63
C GLY A 122 -7.84 -3.32 -10.83
N GLY A 123 -8.22 -3.60 -12.05
CA GLY A 123 -9.19 -4.65 -12.37
C GLY A 123 -8.74 -5.61 -13.45
N ILE A 124 -9.21 -6.87 -13.32
CA ILE A 124 -8.95 -7.94 -14.30
C ILE A 124 -9.49 -7.64 -15.71
N ILE A 125 -10.47 -6.71 -15.83
CA ILE A 125 -10.98 -6.28 -17.13
C ILE A 125 -9.89 -5.61 -18.00
N ASP A 126 -8.87 -5.02 -17.37
CA ASP A 126 -7.74 -4.38 -18.06
C ASP A 126 -6.51 -5.28 -18.15
N TRP A 127 -6.60 -6.50 -17.60
CA TRP A 127 -5.52 -7.46 -17.62
C TRP A 127 -5.32 -8.05 -19.02
N THR A 128 -4.09 -8.01 -19.52
CA THR A 128 -3.72 -8.51 -20.85
C THR A 128 -2.93 -9.80 -20.83
N GLY A 129 -2.59 -10.28 -19.64
CA GLY A 129 -1.86 -11.54 -19.45
C GLY A 129 -2.76 -12.77 -19.50
N GLU A 130 -2.19 -13.90 -19.13
CA GLU A 130 -2.90 -15.17 -19.04
C GLU A 130 -3.98 -15.14 -17.96
N ILE A 131 -5.07 -15.86 -18.22
CA ILE A 131 -6.16 -16.15 -17.26
C ILE A 131 -6.30 -17.66 -17.17
N VAL A 132 -6.37 -18.16 -15.95
CA VAL A 132 -6.65 -19.56 -15.65
C VAL A 132 -8.03 -19.71 -15.01
N SER A 133 -8.65 -20.87 -15.14
CA SER A 133 -9.98 -21.17 -14.58
C SER A 133 -9.95 -22.48 -13.80
N ASP A 134 -10.60 -22.51 -12.65
CA ASP A 134 -10.77 -23.70 -11.83
C ASP A 134 -12.06 -24.49 -12.18
N LYS A 135 -12.93 -23.90 -13.01
CA LYS A 135 -14.12 -24.60 -13.50
C LYS A 135 -13.73 -25.72 -14.48
N LYS A 136 -14.12 -26.92 -14.14
CA LYS A 136 -14.08 -28.11 -15.03
C LYS A 136 -15.31 -28.19 -15.89
#